data_29393120d3446b71ceaa5d3d91395243
#
_entry.id   29393120d3446b71ceaa5d3d91395243
#
_cell.length_a   1.000
_cell.length_b   1.000
_cell.length_c   1.000
_cell.angle_alpha   90.00
_cell.angle_beta   90.00
_cell.angle_gamma   90.00
#
_symmetry.space_group_name_H-M   'P 1'
#
loop_
_entity.id
_entity.type
_entity.pdbx_description
1 polymer ?
#
loop_
_entity_poly.entity_id
_entity_poly.type
_entity_poly.pdbx_seq_one_letter_code
_entity_poly.pdbx_strand_id
1 'polypeptide(L)'
;MFQVRRPKSKFESAITIAELIYHSVVRSIRNTHGNALMSIAMNLLQMAIMVLAFYVMFSILGLRGAALRGDFLLYVLSGIFLYMTHVKTLGAIAGSEGPAGAMMKHAPMNTFIMICSKALSTLYIQVLSLAVILFGYHVGVTPFEVQDPAAAFGMLLLAWFTGIGLGLIMLSIKPWAPSFVSVGTTVYQRANMIASGKMFVANTLPTNKRHLFDWNPLFHIIDQSRGFVFINYNPHYSNWHYPLYMGIAFVMLGLMGEFYTRRHVSVSWSARR
;
A
#
# COMPACT_ATOMS: atom_id res chain seq x y z
N MET A 1 -17.22 7.33 43.62
CA MET A 1 -15.83 7.17 44.08
C MET A 1 -14.94 7.58 42.93
N PHE A 2 -14.43 8.82 42.90
CA PHE A 2 -13.59 9.33 41.82
C PHE A 2 -12.18 8.77 42.00
N GLN A 3 -11.78 7.81 41.17
CA GLN A 3 -10.36 7.40 41.13
C GLN A 3 -9.55 8.53 40.49
N VAL A 4 -8.71 9.17 41.27
CA VAL A 4 -7.70 10.11 40.78
C VAL A 4 -6.75 9.31 39.88
N ARG A 5 -6.85 9.46 38.56
CA ARG A 5 -5.89 8.87 37.60
C ARG A 5 -4.52 9.47 37.91
N ARG A 6 -3.58 8.66 38.42
CA ARG A 6 -2.18 9.04 38.53
C ARG A 6 -1.67 9.48 37.17
N PRO A 7 -0.88 10.56 37.06
CA PRO A 7 -0.26 10.94 35.80
C PRO A 7 0.63 9.78 35.34
N LYS A 8 0.28 9.19 34.18
CA LYS A 8 1.10 8.12 33.56
C LYS A 8 2.45 8.68 33.16
N SER A 9 3.52 7.92 33.34
CA SER A 9 4.82 8.26 32.80
C SER A 9 4.77 8.33 31.26
N LYS A 10 5.70 9.06 30.62
CA LYS A 10 5.76 9.12 29.14
C LYS A 10 5.92 7.72 28.53
N PHE A 11 6.66 6.85 29.20
CA PHE A 11 6.88 5.46 28.80
C PHE A 11 5.60 4.61 28.90
N GLU A 12 4.88 4.69 30.01
CA GLU A 12 3.57 4.02 30.17
C GLU A 12 2.54 4.50 29.14
N SER A 13 2.58 5.79 28.81
CA SER A 13 1.71 6.35 27.76
C SER A 13 2.06 5.78 26.38
N ALA A 14 3.34 5.62 26.04
CA ALA A 14 3.79 5.02 24.79
C ALA A 14 3.37 3.54 24.69
N ILE A 15 3.52 2.76 25.75
CA ILE A 15 3.05 1.37 25.81
C ILE A 15 1.53 1.30 25.59
N THR A 16 0.76 2.15 26.27
CA THR A 16 -0.70 2.19 26.11
C THR A 16 -1.09 2.50 24.66
N ILE A 17 -0.39 3.42 23.99
CA ILE A 17 -0.64 3.73 22.57
C ILE A 17 -0.31 2.52 21.69
N ALA A 18 0.81 1.84 21.94
CA ALA A 18 1.19 0.63 21.21
C ALA A 18 0.15 -0.50 21.35
N GLU A 19 -0.35 -0.73 22.58
CA GLU A 19 -1.44 -1.68 22.85
C GLU A 19 -2.72 -1.31 22.10
N LEU A 20 -3.09 -0.02 22.10
CA LEU A 20 -4.27 0.46 21.37
C LEU A 20 -4.11 0.26 19.84
N ILE A 21 -2.92 0.52 19.30
CA ILE A 21 -2.62 0.25 17.90
C ILE A 21 -2.75 -1.25 17.62
N TYR A 22 -2.14 -2.10 18.45
CA TYR A 22 -2.22 -3.56 18.30
C TYR A 22 -3.66 -4.06 18.27
N HIS A 23 -4.48 -3.71 19.27
CA HIS A 23 -5.89 -4.11 19.31
C HIS A 23 -6.70 -3.57 18.12
N SER A 24 -6.37 -2.35 17.68
CA SER A 24 -7.02 -1.75 16.50
C SER A 24 -6.61 -2.43 15.20
N VAL A 25 -5.34 -2.90 15.07
CA VAL A 25 -4.88 -3.74 13.94
C VAL A 25 -5.65 -5.05 13.89
N VAL A 26 -5.72 -5.78 15.01
CA VAL A 26 -6.46 -7.04 15.10
C VAL A 26 -7.94 -6.84 14.73
N ARG A 27 -8.57 -5.79 15.25
CA ARG A 27 -9.94 -5.42 14.91
C ARG A 27 -10.08 -5.08 13.42
N SER A 28 -9.14 -4.33 12.84
CA SER A 28 -9.15 -3.96 11.43
C SER A 28 -9.10 -5.17 10.52
N ILE A 29 -8.26 -6.17 10.84
CA ILE A 29 -8.15 -7.42 10.07
C ILE A 29 -9.46 -8.21 10.13
N ARG A 30 -10.09 -8.31 11.31
CA ARG A 30 -11.36 -9.05 11.50
C ARG A 30 -12.55 -8.38 10.83
N ASN A 31 -12.62 -7.05 10.88
CA ASN A 31 -13.80 -6.30 10.41
C ASN A 31 -13.98 -6.34 8.89
N THR A 32 -12.95 -6.67 8.12
CA THR A 32 -13.04 -6.64 6.65
C THR A 32 -13.97 -7.75 6.13
N HIS A 33 -13.98 -8.95 6.75
CA HIS A 33 -14.81 -10.09 6.32
C HIS A 33 -15.40 -10.89 7.51
N GLY A 34 -15.52 -10.28 8.69
CA GLY A 34 -16.03 -10.94 9.90
C GLY A 34 -15.06 -11.96 10.53
N ASN A 35 -14.09 -12.48 9.78
CA ASN A 35 -13.07 -13.42 10.24
C ASN A 35 -11.71 -13.08 9.62
N ALA A 36 -10.63 -13.14 10.42
CA ALA A 36 -9.28 -12.87 9.97
C ALA A 36 -8.80 -13.80 8.85
N LEU A 37 -9.12 -15.10 8.96
CA LEU A 37 -8.78 -16.10 7.94
C LEU A 37 -9.47 -15.79 6.61
N MET A 38 -10.75 -15.41 6.64
CA MET A 38 -11.48 -15.03 5.44
C MET A 38 -10.90 -13.79 4.79
N SER A 39 -10.46 -12.79 5.57
CA SER A 39 -9.80 -11.58 5.05
C SER A 39 -8.52 -11.92 4.31
N ILE A 40 -7.70 -12.82 4.86
CA ILE A 40 -6.45 -13.27 4.23
C ILE A 40 -6.79 -14.11 2.98
N ALA A 41 -7.72 -15.06 3.08
CA ALA A 41 -8.12 -15.90 1.95
C ALA A 41 -8.66 -15.08 0.77
N MET A 42 -9.49 -14.07 1.02
CA MET A 42 -10.01 -13.18 -0.01
C MET A 42 -8.90 -12.31 -0.63
N ASN A 43 -7.92 -11.89 0.17
CA ASN A 43 -6.76 -11.18 -0.36
C ASN A 43 -5.89 -12.08 -1.25
N LEU A 44 -5.63 -13.32 -0.82
CA LEU A 44 -4.91 -14.33 -1.60
C LEU A 44 -5.64 -14.62 -2.91
N LEU A 45 -6.95 -14.85 -2.86
CA LEU A 45 -7.77 -15.10 -4.04
C LEU A 45 -7.71 -13.92 -5.03
N GLN A 46 -7.83 -12.68 -4.53
CA GLN A 46 -7.75 -11.49 -5.37
C GLN A 46 -6.38 -11.34 -6.03
N MET A 47 -5.30 -11.63 -5.31
CA MET A 47 -3.95 -11.63 -5.87
C MET A 47 -3.76 -12.75 -6.90
N ALA A 48 -4.19 -13.97 -6.59
CA ALA A 48 -4.12 -15.10 -7.50
C ALA A 48 -4.88 -14.85 -8.81
N ILE A 49 -6.10 -14.30 -8.74
CA ILE A 49 -6.88 -13.91 -9.92
C ILE A 49 -6.13 -12.86 -10.74
N MET A 50 -5.53 -11.86 -10.09
CA MET A 50 -4.80 -10.81 -10.79
C MET A 50 -3.54 -11.36 -11.47
N VAL A 51 -2.78 -12.20 -10.78
CA VAL A 51 -1.59 -12.87 -11.34
C VAL A 51 -1.99 -13.76 -12.53
N LEU A 52 -3.05 -14.57 -12.36
CA LEU A 52 -3.55 -15.43 -13.44
C LEU A 52 -4.01 -14.62 -14.65
N ALA A 53 -4.75 -13.54 -14.44
CA ALA A 53 -5.21 -12.67 -15.53
C ALA A 53 -4.04 -12.09 -16.33
N PHE A 54 -3.01 -11.58 -15.66
CA PHE A 54 -1.81 -11.08 -16.33
C PHE A 54 -1.01 -12.20 -17.01
N TYR A 55 -0.86 -13.34 -16.34
CA TYR A 55 -0.18 -14.50 -16.92
C TYR A 55 -0.85 -14.96 -18.22
N VAL A 56 -2.18 -15.09 -18.22
CA VAL A 56 -2.96 -15.46 -19.42
C VAL A 56 -2.84 -14.38 -20.49
N MET A 57 -2.99 -13.12 -20.13
CA MET A 57 -2.86 -12.00 -21.08
C MET A 57 -1.49 -12.00 -21.77
N PHE A 58 -0.40 -12.09 -21.04
CA PHE A 58 0.95 -12.16 -21.63
C PHE A 58 1.18 -13.44 -22.45
N SER A 59 0.55 -14.54 -22.04
CA SER A 59 0.58 -15.79 -22.81
C SER A 59 -0.05 -15.65 -24.19
N ILE A 60 -1.24 -15.05 -24.25
CA ILE A 60 -1.98 -14.82 -25.49
C ILE A 60 -1.21 -13.83 -26.39
N LEU A 61 -0.59 -12.81 -25.82
CA LEU A 61 0.18 -11.82 -26.57
C LEU A 61 1.57 -12.32 -27.02
N GLY A 62 1.97 -13.54 -26.65
CA GLY A 62 3.28 -14.08 -27.02
C GLY A 62 4.48 -13.41 -26.31
N LEU A 63 4.24 -12.64 -25.25
CA LEU A 63 5.24 -11.79 -24.61
C LEU A 63 5.97 -12.47 -23.43
N ARG A 64 5.80 -13.79 -23.25
CA ARG A 64 6.36 -14.55 -22.11
C ARG A 64 7.89 -14.51 -21.99
N GLY A 65 8.62 -14.26 -23.05
CA GLY A 65 10.07 -14.28 -23.07
C GLY A 65 10.76 -12.94 -23.27
N ALA A 66 10.01 -11.87 -23.47
CA ALA A 66 10.58 -10.63 -24.02
C ALA A 66 11.11 -9.64 -22.97
N ALA A 67 10.67 -9.71 -21.71
CA ALA A 67 10.96 -8.64 -20.75
C ALA A 67 12.22 -8.89 -19.90
N LEU A 68 12.40 -10.11 -19.38
CA LEU A 68 13.54 -10.48 -18.54
C LEU A 68 13.95 -11.95 -18.79
N ARG A 69 15.25 -12.24 -18.76
CA ARG A 69 15.77 -13.61 -18.75
C ARG A 69 15.61 -14.17 -17.32
N GLY A 70 14.55 -14.91 -17.07
CA GLY A 70 14.24 -15.48 -15.76
C GLY A 70 12.82 -16.04 -15.70
N ASP A 71 12.38 -16.36 -14.50
CA ASP A 71 11.04 -16.88 -14.28
C ASP A 71 9.97 -15.82 -14.55
N PHE A 72 9.17 -16.07 -15.58
CA PHE A 72 8.13 -15.14 -16.01
C PHE A 72 7.05 -14.93 -14.95
N LEU A 73 6.70 -15.96 -14.17
CA LEU A 73 5.69 -15.83 -13.14
C LEU A 73 6.21 -14.98 -11.97
N LEU A 74 7.48 -15.13 -11.60
CA LEU A 74 8.15 -14.30 -10.60
C LEU A 74 8.20 -12.83 -11.06
N TYR A 75 8.41 -12.58 -12.36
CA TYR A 75 8.33 -11.24 -12.95
C TYR A 75 6.94 -10.61 -12.77
N VAL A 76 5.88 -11.36 -13.06
CA VAL A 76 4.50 -10.90 -12.88
C VAL A 76 4.19 -10.64 -11.40
N LEU A 77 4.60 -11.58 -10.53
CA LEU A 77 4.42 -11.49 -9.08
C LEU A 77 5.08 -10.22 -8.51
N SER A 78 6.36 -9.97 -8.84
CA SER A 78 7.10 -8.82 -8.31
C SER A 78 6.37 -7.49 -8.59
N GLY A 79 5.85 -7.29 -9.80
CA GLY A 79 5.10 -6.08 -10.14
C GLY A 79 3.73 -5.99 -9.48
N ILE A 80 2.98 -7.10 -9.43
CA ILE A 80 1.62 -7.12 -8.88
C ILE A 80 1.63 -6.89 -7.37
N PHE A 81 2.55 -7.52 -6.64
CA PHE A 81 2.58 -7.36 -5.18
C PHE A 81 2.88 -5.94 -4.74
N LEU A 82 3.84 -5.27 -5.36
CA LEU A 82 4.16 -3.89 -5.01
C LEU A 82 3.01 -2.95 -5.38
N TYR A 83 2.43 -3.12 -6.55
CA TYR A 83 1.24 -2.38 -6.97
C TYR A 83 0.08 -2.57 -5.99
N MET A 84 -0.25 -3.83 -5.63
CA MET A 84 -1.34 -4.13 -4.70
C MET A 84 -1.07 -3.59 -3.30
N THR A 85 0.17 -3.68 -2.82
CA THR A 85 0.57 -3.11 -1.52
C THR A 85 0.32 -1.61 -1.49
N HIS A 86 0.73 -0.89 -2.52
CA HIS A 86 0.52 0.55 -2.64
C HIS A 86 -0.96 0.93 -2.69
N VAL A 87 -1.73 0.35 -3.64
CA VAL A 87 -3.13 0.77 -3.84
C VAL A 87 -4.05 0.32 -2.71
N LYS A 88 -3.80 -0.82 -2.08
CA LYS A 88 -4.58 -1.27 -0.92
C LYS A 88 -4.30 -0.43 0.31
N THR A 89 -3.04 -0.05 0.54
CA THR A 89 -2.68 0.85 1.65
C THR A 89 -3.33 2.22 1.46
N LEU A 90 -3.22 2.79 0.26
CA LEU A 90 -3.89 4.03 -0.09
C LEU A 90 -5.41 3.93 0.16
N GLY A 91 -6.05 2.89 -0.37
CA GLY A 91 -7.49 2.67 -0.22
C GLY A 91 -7.93 2.47 1.22
N ALA A 92 -7.16 1.72 2.02
CA ALA A 92 -7.46 1.48 3.43
C ALA A 92 -7.41 2.76 4.28
N ILE A 93 -6.44 3.64 4.01
CA ILE A 93 -6.29 4.92 4.73
C ILE A 93 -7.33 5.93 4.23
N ALA A 94 -7.48 6.13 2.93
CA ALA A 94 -8.48 7.03 2.36
C ALA A 94 -9.92 6.61 2.71
N GLY A 95 -10.18 5.29 2.80
CA GLY A 95 -11.46 4.72 3.21
C GLY A 95 -11.75 4.81 4.70
N SER A 96 -10.76 5.12 5.54
CA SER A 96 -10.94 5.17 6.99
C SER A 96 -11.81 6.35 7.43
N GLU A 97 -12.29 6.32 8.67
CA GLU A 97 -13.00 7.45 9.27
C GLU A 97 -12.02 8.61 9.48
N GLY A 98 -12.36 9.77 8.92
CA GLY A 98 -11.57 10.98 9.12
C GLY A 98 -11.73 11.55 10.54
N PRO A 99 -11.09 12.70 10.83
CA PRO A 99 -11.13 13.35 12.15
C PRO A 99 -12.53 13.66 12.65
N ALA A 100 -13.49 13.82 11.74
CA ALA A 100 -14.90 14.08 12.05
C ALA A 100 -15.76 12.82 12.25
N GLY A 101 -15.18 11.62 12.13
CA GLY A 101 -15.90 10.35 12.26
C GLY A 101 -16.47 10.12 13.65
N ALA A 102 -17.60 9.40 13.73
CA ALA A 102 -18.27 9.12 14.98
C ALA A 102 -17.38 8.38 15.99
N MET A 103 -16.53 7.48 15.53
CA MET A 103 -15.61 6.71 16.37
C MET A 103 -14.53 7.57 17.02
N MET A 104 -14.16 8.71 16.40
CA MET A 104 -13.17 9.63 16.94
C MET A 104 -13.65 10.45 18.13
N LYS A 105 -14.98 10.45 18.40
CA LYS A 105 -15.58 11.14 19.56
C LYS A 105 -15.38 10.35 20.86
N HIS A 106 -15.06 9.08 20.79
CA HIS A 106 -14.90 8.23 21.97
C HIS A 106 -13.42 8.08 22.31
N ALA A 107 -13.01 8.63 23.46
CA ALA A 107 -11.68 8.37 23.99
C ALA A 107 -11.51 6.86 24.29
N PRO A 108 -10.36 6.25 24.02
CA PRO A 108 -9.05 6.84 23.73
C PRO A 108 -8.67 6.87 22.24
N MET A 109 -9.63 6.75 21.30
CA MET A 109 -9.32 6.71 19.87
C MET A 109 -8.83 8.08 19.35
N ASN A 110 -7.75 8.02 18.55
CA ASN A 110 -7.17 9.18 17.89
C ASN A 110 -6.96 8.84 16.41
N THR A 111 -7.05 9.83 15.54
CA THR A 111 -6.80 9.70 14.09
C THR A 111 -5.44 9.03 13.83
N PHE A 112 -4.41 9.35 14.61
CA PHE A 112 -3.09 8.74 14.51
C PHE A 112 -3.14 7.22 14.73
N ILE A 113 -3.79 6.76 15.82
CA ILE A 113 -3.94 5.32 16.12
C ILE A 113 -4.67 4.62 14.99
N MET A 114 -5.70 5.24 14.45
CA MET A 114 -6.47 4.67 13.32
C MET A 114 -5.62 4.56 12.05
N ILE A 115 -4.89 5.61 11.68
CA ILE A 115 -4.01 5.60 10.50
C ILE A 115 -2.94 4.51 10.64
N CYS A 116 -2.24 4.47 11.78
CA CYS A 116 -1.24 3.43 12.07
C CYS A 116 -1.85 2.03 12.00
N SER A 117 -3.03 1.83 12.57
CA SER A 117 -3.71 0.54 12.56
C SER A 117 -4.08 0.10 11.16
N LYS A 118 -4.60 1.00 10.32
CA LYS A 118 -4.94 0.70 8.91
C LYS A 118 -3.70 0.41 8.08
N ALA A 119 -2.65 1.20 8.26
CA ALA A 119 -1.38 0.99 7.58
C ALA A 119 -0.74 -0.36 7.93
N LEU A 120 -0.63 -0.67 9.23
CA LEU A 120 -0.04 -1.92 9.70
C LEU A 120 -0.89 -3.14 9.38
N SER A 121 -2.23 -3.06 9.49
CA SER A 121 -3.10 -4.18 9.12
C SER A 121 -3.00 -4.50 7.63
N THR A 122 -2.88 -3.49 6.77
CA THR A 122 -2.69 -3.70 5.34
C THR A 122 -1.33 -4.32 5.06
N LEU A 123 -0.25 -3.80 5.67
CA LEU A 123 1.09 -4.37 5.52
C LEU A 123 1.12 -5.84 5.94
N TYR A 124 0.55 -6.17 7.11
CA TYR A 124 0.49 -7.55 7.61
C TYR A 124 -0.19 -8.49 6.61
N ILE A 125 -1.36 -8.11 6.09
CA ILE A 125 -2.09 -8.92 5.11
C ILE A 125 -1.27 -9.08 3.82
N GLN A 126 -0.62 -8.02 3.33
CA GLN A 126 0.16 -8.06 2.09
C GLN A 126 1.43 -8.91 2.24
N VAL A 127 2.17 -8.75 3.33
CA VAL A 127 3.39 -9.55 3.60
C VAL A 127 3.05 -11.02 3.78
N LEU A 128 1.99 -11.33 4.54
CA LEU A 128 1.56 -12.70 4.72
C LEU A 128 1.09 -13.34 3.40
N SER A 129 0.34 -12.59 2.59
CA SER A 129 -0.11 -13.07 1.27
C SER A 129 1.07 -13.28 0.32
N LEU A 130 2.06 -12.39 0.33
CA LEU A 130 3.30 -12.55 -0.43
C LEU A 130 4.03 -13.82 -0.01
N ALA A 131 4.23 -14.02 1.29
CA ALA A 131 4.92 -15.20 1.81
C ALA A 131 4.21 -16.51 1.41
N VAL A 132 2.88 -16.57 1.55
CA VAL A 132 2.09 -17.75 1.19
C VAL A 132 2.17 -18.04 -0.31
N ILE A 133 2.05 -17.03 -1.17
CA ILE A 133 2.08 -17.23 -2.63
C ILE A 133 3.49 -17.61 -3.09
N LEU A 134 4.53 -16.94 -2.59
CA LEU A 134 5.92 -17.29 -2.94
C LEU A 134 6.29 -18.68 -2.45
N PHE A 135 5.89 -19.05 -1.23
CA PHE A 135 6.11 -20.39 -0.70
C PHE A 135 5.40 -21.45 -1.55
N GLY A 136 4.11 -21.23 -1.83
CA GLY A 136 3.32 -22.13 -2.69
C GLY A 136 3.92 -22.26 -4.11
N TYR A 137 4.43 -21.17 -4.65
CA TYR A 137 5.08 -21.17 -5.94
C TYR A 137 6.41 -21.95 -5.93
N HIS A 138 7.27 -21.68 -4.93
CA HIS A 138 8.58 -22.33 -4.78
C HIS A 138 8.45 -23.85 -4.60
N VAL A 139 7.44 -24.30 -3.82
CA VAL A 139 7.25 -25.74 -3.53
C VAL A 139 6.42 -26.43 -4.61
N GLY A 140 5.43 -25.76 -5.17
CA GLY A 140 4.43 -26.40 -6.03
C GLY A 140 4.70 -26.29 -7.53
N VAL A 141 5.53 -25.35 -7.98
CA VAL A 141 5.77 -25.10 -9.42
C VAL A 141 7.23 -25.19 -9.78
N THR A 142 8.04 -24.21 -9.40
CA THR A 142 9.49 -24.18 -9.68
C THR A 142 10.23 -23.53 -8.51
N PRO A 143 11.33 -24.13 -8.03
CA PRO A 143 12.23 -23.45 -7.11
C PRO A 143 12.84 -22.22 -7.77
N PHE A 144 12.82 -21.10 -7.08
CA PHE A 144 13.40 -19.84 -7.54
C PHE A 144 14.31 -19.27 -6.46
N GLU A 145 15.24 -18.43 -6.87
CA GLU A 145 16.12 -17.66 -6.00
C GLU A 145 15.87 -16.17 -6.21
N VAL A 146 15.85 -15.41 -5.14
CA VAL A 146 15.82 -13.95 -5.15
C VAL A 146 17.22 -13.45 -4.87
N GLN A 147 17.78 -12.62 -5.74
CA GLN A 147 19.16 -12.15 -5.64
C GLN A 147 19.43 -11.41 -4.33
N ASP A 148 18.60 -10.41 -4.01
CA ASP A 148 18.67 -9.66 -2.76
C ASP A 148 17.25 -9.53 -2.15
N PRO A 149 16.86 -10.49 -1.30
CA PRO A 149 15.54 -10.48 -0.68
C PRO A 149 15.35 -9.32 0.29
N ALA A 150 16.42 -8.83 0.92
CA ALA A 150 16.31 -7.71 1.87
C ALA A 150 16.02 -6.40 1.15
N ALA A 151 16.73 -6.11 0.05
CA ALA A 151 16.47 -4.93 -0.76
C ALA A 151 15.10 -5.01 -1.47
N ALA A 152 14.71 -6.18 -1.99
CA ALA A 152 13.38 -6.40 -2.58
C ALA A 152 12.26 -6.15 -1.55
N PHE A 153 12.43 -6.60 -0.31
CA PHE A 153 11.50 -6.30 0.78
C PHE A 153 11.49 -4.80 1.13
N GLY A 154 12.65 -4.14 1.08
CA GLY A 154 12.75 -2.69 1.22
C GLY A 154 11.90 -1.93 0.19
N MET A 155 11.85 -2.40 -1.06
CA MET A 155 10.98 -1.82 -2.09
C MET A 155 9.49 -2.05 -1.79
N LEU A 156 9.11 -3.19 -1.20
CA LEU A 156 7.75 -3.42 -0.75
C LEU A 156 7.35 -2.45 0.37
N LEU A 157 8.24 -2.21 1.33
CA LEU A 157 8.02 -1.21 2.39
C LEU A 157 7.93 0.20 1.81
N LEU A 158 8.70 0.53 0.79
CA LEU A 158 8.64 1.82 0.11
C LEU A 158 7.32 2.00 -0.66
N ALA A 159 6.82 0.95 -1.33
CA ALA A 159 5.49 0.94 -1.94
C ALA A 159 4.37 1.16 -0.90
N TRP A 160 4.46 0.51 0.24
CA TRP A 160 3.58 0.71 1.37
C TRP A 160 3.64 2.15 1.91
N PHE A 161 4.83 2.70 2.09
CA PHE A 161 5.07 4.05 2.61
C PHE A 161 4.50 5.13 1.68
N THR A 162 4.74 5.03 0.38
CA THR A 162 4.14 5.96 -0.60
C THR A 162 2.62 5.85 -0.66
N GLY A 163 2.08 4.63 -0.46
CA GLY A 163 0.64 4.40 -0.33
C GLY A 163 0.04 5.07 0.91
N ILE A 164 0.76 5.08 2.06
CA ILE A 164 0.36 5.82 3.27
C ILE A 164 0.27 7.31 2.95
N GLY A 165 1.30 7.89 2.36
CA GLY A 165 1.35 9.32 2.08
C GLY A 165 0.19 9.80 1.22
N LEU A 166 -0.07 9.13 0.11
CA LEU A 166 -1.21 9.46 -0.75
C LEU A 166 -2.56 9.18 -0.07
N GLY A 167 -2.66 8.11 0.69
CA GLY A 167 -3.85 7.82 1.49
C GLY A 167 -4.18 8.92 2.50
N LEU A 168 -3.16 9.49 3.15
CA LEU A 168 -3.30 10.62 4.08
C LEU A 168 -3.77 11.89 3.38
N ILE A 169 -3.25 12.20 2.20
CA ILE A 169 -3.73 13.34 1.39
C ILE A 169 -5.22 13.16 1.07
N MET A 170 -5.62 11.98 0.58
CA MET A 170 -7.02 11.69 0.28
C MET A 170 -7.90 11.75 1.53
N LEU A 171 -7.42 11.25 2.67
CA LEU A 171 -8.13 11.30 3.94
C LEU A 171 -8.34 12.75 4.42
N SER A 172 -7.36 13.62 4.25
CA SER A 172 -7.45 15.03 4.65
C SER A 172 -8.45 15.83 3.82
N ILE A 173 -8.61 15.50 2.53
CA ILE A 173 -9.58 16.14 1.62
C ILE A 173 -11.00 15.59 1.80
N LYS A 174 -11.14 14.35 2.27
CA LYS A 174 -12.40 13.60 2.34
C LYS A 174 -13.55 14.36 3.03
N PRO A 175 -13.38 15.06 4.18
CA PRO A 175 -14.48 15.81 4.80
C PRO A 175 -14.99 16.97 3.96
N TRP A 176 -14.14 17.54 3.10
CA TRP A 176 -14.49 18.68 2.23
C TRP A 176 -15.17 18.24 0.95
N ALA A 177 -14.68 17.17 0.34
CA ALA A 177 -15.12 16.68 -0.96
C ALA A 177 -15.13 15.13 -1.03
N PRO A 178 -16.07 14.45 -0.33
CA PRO A 178 -16.08 12.99 -0.23
C PRO A 178 -16.25 12.28 -1.58
N SER A 179 -17.08 12.82 -2.47
CA SER A 179 -17.29 12.28 -3.82
C SER A 179 -16.02 12.39 -4.67
N PHE A 180 -15.33 13.54 -4.59
CA PHE A 180 -14.04 13.74 -5.28
C PHE A 180 -12.99 12.72 -4.81
N VAL A 181 -12.88 12.48 -3.50
CA VAL A 181 -11.92 11.50 -2.95
C VAL A 181 -12.27 10.08 -3.41
N SER A 182 -13.55 9.71 -3.41
CA SER A 182 -13.98 8.37 -3.86
C SER A 182 -13.62 8.14 -5.33
N VAL A 183 -14.00 9.07 -6.21
CA VAL A 183 -13.71 8.99 -7.64
C VAL A 183 -12.21 9.10 -7.90
N GLY A 184 -11.53 10.08 -7.29
CA GLY A 184 -10.11 10.33 -7.46
C GLY A 184 -9.25 9.12 -7.03
N THR A 185 -9.57 8.50 -5.89
CA THR A 185 -8.90 7.28 -5.44
C THR A 185 -9.07 6.14 -6.44
N THR A 186 -10.29 5.95 -6.96
CA THR A 186 -10.58 4.90 -7.95
C THR A 186 -9.85 5.16 -9.27
N VAL A 187 -9.87 6.40 -9.76
CA VAL A 187 -9.17 6.80 -10.99
C VAL A 187 -7.66 6.61 -10.83
N TYR A 188 -7.09 7.06 -9.71
CA TYR A 188 -5.67 6.86 -9.41
C TYR A 188 -5.27 5.38 -9.41
N GLN A 189 -6.05 4.53 -8.74
CA GLN A 189 -5.78 3.08 -8.70
C GLN A 189 -5.83 2.45 -10.10
N ARG A 190 -6.83 2.82 -10.91
CA ARG A 190 -6.96 2.33 -12.29
C ARG A 190 -5.86 2.86 -13.20
N ALA A 191 -5.50 4.13 -13.10
CA ALA A 191 -4.40 4.72 -13.85
C ALA A 191 -3.07 4.00 -13.52
N ASN A 192 -2.79 3.75 -12.24
CA ASN A 192 -1.61 3.00 -11.81
C ASN A 192 -1.66 1.51 -12.22
N MET A 193 -2.82 0.98 -12.55
CA MET A 193 -2.89 -0.37 -13.12
C MET A 193 -2.06 -0.48 -14.41
N ILE A 194 -1.93 0.61 -15.16
CA ILE A 194 -1.12 0.70 -16.38
C ILE A 194 0.20 1.43 -16.10
N ALA A 195 0.14 2.60 -15.46
CA ALA A 195 1.27 3.51 -15.29
C ALA A 195 2.32 3.06 -14.26
N SER A 196 2.06 2.02 -13.48
CA SER A 196 3.01 1.53 -12.47
C SER A 196 4.20 0.75 -13.02
N GLY A 197 4.22 0.42 -14.32
CA GLY A 197 5.31 -0.37 -14.90
C GLY A 197 5.26 -1.87 -14.58
N LYS A 198 4.21 -2.37 -13.92
CA LYS A 198 4.11 -3.80 -13.61
C LYS A 198 4.01 -4.71 -14.84
N MET A 199 3.58 -4.15 -15.98
CA MET A 199 3.40 -4.86 -17.25
C MET A 199 4.64 -4.81 -18.16
N PHE A 200 5.56 -3.89 -17.92
CA PHE A 200 6.73 -3.65 -18.75
C PHE A 200 7.94 -3.27 -17.91
N VAL A 201 9.09 -3.23 -18.53
CA VAL A 201 10.40 -2.94 -17.90
C VAL A 201 10.89 -1.59 -18.42
N ALA A 202 11.44 -0.75 -17.54
CA ALA A 202 11.92 0.58 -17.90
C ALA A 202 12.96 0.55 -19.04
N ASN A 203 13.87 -0.42 -19.01
CA ASN A 203 14.95 -0.56 -19.99
C ASN A 203 14.47 -0.88 -21.40
N THR A 204 13.27 -1.46 -21.56
CA THR A 204 12.72 -1.82 -22.88
C THR A 204 11.86 -0.72 -23.49
N LEU A 205 11.55 0.33 -22.75
CA LEU A 205 10.73 1.43 -23.23
C LEU A 205 11.54 2.42 -24.08
N PRO A 206 11.00 2.84 -25.26
CA PRO A 206 11.54 3.97 -26.00
C PRO A 206 11.52 5.25 -25.15
N THR A 207 12.55 6.10 -25.30
CA THR A 207 12.74 7.32 -24.50
C THR A 207 11.52 8.23 -24.51
N ASN A 208 10.86 8.42 -25.65
CA ASN A 208 9.66 9.26 -25.79
C ASN A 208 8.44 8.73 -25.00
N LYS A 209 8.35 7.41 -24.78
CA LYS A 209 7.26 6.81 -23.98
C LYS A 209 7.60 6.72 -22.50
N ARG A 210 8.90 6.58 -22.18
CA ARG A 210 9.35 6.47 -20.78
C ARG A 210 9.03 7.71 -19.97
N HIS A 211 9.20 8.91 -20.52
CA HIS A 211 8.87 10.19 -19.85
C HIS A 211 7.42 10.27 -19.35
N LEU A 212 6.49 9.49 -19.90
CA LEU A 212 5.12 9.41 -19.40
C LEU A 212 5.01 8.71 -18.05
N PHE A 213 6.02 7.92 -17.66
CA PHE A 213 6.00 7.09 -16.45
C PHE A 213 7.04 7.54 -15.42
N ASP A 214 8.08 8.30 -15.81
CA ASP A 214 9.18 8.74 -14.96
C ASP A 214 8.73 9.58 -13.75
N TRP A 215 7.59 10.24 -13.83
CA TRP A 215 7.02 11.00 -12.72
C TRP A 215 6.29 10.12 -11.68
N ASN A 216 6.02 8.84 -12.01
CA ASN A 216 5.28 7.94 -11.13
C ASN A 216 6.23 7.24 -10.14
N PRO A 217 6.13 7.50 -8.82
CA PRO A 217 7.01 6.86 -7.83
C PRO A 217 6.87 5.33 -7.84
N LEU A 218 5.67 4.81 -8.10
CA LEU A 218 5.45 3.37 -8.12
C LEU A 218 6.16 2.66 -9.29
N PHE A 219 6.33 3.34 -10.42
CA PHE A 219 7.12 2.86 -11.54
C PHE A 219 8.59 2.61 -11.15
N HIS A 220 9.20 3.56 -10.46
CA HIS A 220 10.57 3.42 -9.96
C HIS A 220 10.70 2.29 -8.94
N ILE A 221 9.73 2.17 -8.02
CA ILE A 221 9.72 1.11 -7.00
C ILE A 221 9.68 -0.28 -7.62
N ILE A 222 8.79 -0.49 -8.59
CA ILE A 222 8.63 -1.79 -9.24
C ILE A 222 9.85 -2.15 -10.09
N ASP A 223 10.39 -1.19 -10.82
CA ASP A 223 11.56 -1.41 -11.68
C ASP A 223 12.82 -1.71 -10.84
N GLN A 224 13.06 -0.96 -9.77
CA GLN A 224 14.15 -1.21 -8.81
C GLN A 224 13.99 -2.56 -8.09
N SER A 225 12.77 -2.92 -7.69
CA SER A 225 12.50 -4.22 -7.08
C SER A 225 12.90 -5.38 -8.00
N ARG A 226 12.66 -5.25 -9.30
CA ARG A 226 13.08 -6.25 -10.28
C ARG A 226 14.62 -6.38 -10.36
N GLY A 227 15.33 -5.26 -10.19
CA GLY A 227 16.80 -5.28 -10.11
C GLY A 227 17.32 -6.08 -8.90
N PHE A 228 16.58 -6.10 -7.79
CA PHE A 228 16.94 -6.89 -6.60
C PHE A 228 16.43 -8.33 -6.64
N VAL A 229 15.41 -8.61 -7.45
CA VAL A 229 14.85 -9.96 -7.60
C VAL A 229 15.62 -10.76 -8.66
N PHE A 230 15.99 -10.14 -9.79
CA PHE A 230 16.58 -10.84 -10.95
C PHE A 230 18.05 -10.49 -11.16
N ILE A 231 18.91 -11.49 -11.09
CA ILE A 231 20.37 -11.33 -11.28
C ILE A 231 20.76 -10.74 -12.66
N ASN A 232 19.91 -10.94 -13.67
CA ASN A 232 20.17 -10.49 -15.04
C ASN A 232 19.51 -9.16 -15.39
N TYR A 233 19.00 -8.44 -14.39
CA TYR A 233 18.37 -7.16 -14.59
C TYR A 233 19.00 -6.06 -13.77
N ASN A 234 19.52 -5.04 -14.45
CA ASN A 234 20.01 -3.82 -13.83
C ASN A 234 19.16 -2.63 -14.29
N PRO A 235 18.41 -1.97 -13.41
CA PRO A 235 17.58 -0.82 -13.75
C PRO A 235 18.46 0.42 -14.03
N HIS A 236 18.45 0.91 -15.28
CA HIS A 236 19.26 2.06 -15.68
C HIS A 236 18.52 3.39 -15.58
N TYR A 237 17.19 3.37 -15.61
CA TYR A 237 16.35 4.57 -15.74
C TYR A 237 15.46 4.83 -14.54
N SER A 238 15.59 4.05 -13.50
CA SER A 238 14.86 4.23 -12.25
C SER A 238 15.82 4.37 -11.08
N ASN A 239 15.36 4.99 -10.00
CA ASN A 239 16.09 5.04 -8.73
C ASN A 239 15.12 4.96 -7.56
N TRP A 240 15.57 4.48 -6.41
CA TRP A 240 14.76 4.35 -5.20
C TRP A 240 14.68 5.64 -4.36
N HIS A 241 15.59 6.60 -4.60
CA HIS A 241 15.59 7.86 -3.86
C HIS A 241 14.38 8.74 -4.22
N TYR A 242 14.03 8.78 -5.50
CA TYR A 242 12.88 9.56 -5.96
C TYR A 242 11.57 9.17 -5.26
N PRO A 243 11.12 7.89 -5.25
CA PRO A 243 9.91 7.52 -4.53
C PRO A 243 10.02 7.69 -3.02
N LEU A 244 11.22 7.61 -2.43
CA LEU A 244 11.43 7.91 -1.01
C LEU A 244 11.13 9.37 -0.70
N TYR A 245 11.72 10.30 -1.45
CA TYR A 245 11.46 11.73 -1.26
C TYR A 245 10.01 12.10 -1.55
N MET A 246 9.42 11.54 -2.60
CA MET A 246 8.00 11.72 -2.90
C MET A 246 7.10 11.18 -1.77
N GLY A 247 7.43 10.02 -1.23
CA GLY A 247 6.71 9.44 -0.09
C GLY A 247 6.77 10.33 1.16
N ILE A 248 7.95 10.87 1.49
CA ILE A 248 8.12 11.83 2.59
C ILE A 248 7.27 13.08 2.34
N ALA A 249 7.34 13.65 1.14
CA ALA A 249 6.54 14.83 0.78
C ALA A 249 5.03 14.56 0.89
N PHE A 250 4.56 13.41 0.42
CA PHE A 250 3.15 13.02 0.53
C PHE A 250 2.70 12.84 1.98
N VAL A 251 3.52 12.22 2.82
CA VAL A 251 3.22 12.07 4.26
C VAL A 251 3.15 13.43 4.94
N MET A 252 4.11 14.31 4.67
CA MET A 252 4.11 15.68 5.23
C MET A 252 2.86 16.46 4.81
N LEU A 253 2.54 16.49 3.52
CA LEU A 253 1.35 17.15 3.00
C LEU A 253 0.06 16.56 3.59
N GLY A 254 -0.01 15.23 3.67
CA GLY A 254 -1.15 14.54 4.25
C GLY A 254 -1.37 14.85 5.74
N LEU A 255 -0.29 14.87 6.54
CA LEU A 255 -0.34 15.24 7.95
C LEU A 255 -0.70 16.73 8.16
N MET A 256 -0.15 17.62 7.34
CA MET A 256 -0.53 19.04 7.37
C MET A 256 -2.02 19.22 7.03
N GLY A 257 -2.49 18.52 6.00
CA GLY A 257 -3.89 18.54 5.60
C GLY A 257 -4.82 17.96 6.69
N GLU A 258 -4.43 16.84 7.33
CA GLU A 258 -5.18 16.26 8.45
C GLU A 258 -5.27 17.22 9.63
N PHE A 259 -4.15 17.83 9.99
CA PHE A 259 -4.07 18.81 11.08
C PHE A 259 -4.98 20.02 10.81
N TYR A 260 -4.96 20.56 9.58
CA TYR A 260 -5.85 21.64 9.18
C TYR A 260 -7.32 21.23 9.24
N THR A 261 -7.64 20.10 8.66
CA THR A 261 -9.01 19.56 8.60
C THR A 261 -9.56 19.30 10.00
N ARG A 262 -8.78 18.72 10.90
CA ARG A 262 -9.19 18.47 12.29
C ARG A 262 -9.58 19.75 13.04
N ARG A 263 -8.97 20.88 12.71
CA ARG A 263 -9.28 22.18 13.36
C ARG A 263 -10.52 22.85 12.78
N HIS A 264 -10.83 22.66 11.50
CA HIS A 264 -11.82 23.45 10.78
C HIS A 264 -13.11 22.70 10.47
N VAL A 265 -13.09 21.37 10.46
CA VAL A 265 -14.28 20.56 10.16
C VAL A 265 -15.11 20.35 11.41
N SER A 266 -16.34 20.87 11.41
CA SER A 266 -17.30 20.60 12.48
C SER A 266 -18.02 19.27 12.27
N VAL A 267 -18.40 18.64 13.38
CA VAL A 267 -19.14 17.36 13.40
C VAL A 267 -20.49 17.46 12.71
N SER A 268 -21.10 18.65 12.69
CA SER A 268 -22.38 18.92 12.03
C SER A 268 -22.33 18.81 10.50
N TRP A 269 -21.16 18.91 9.88
CA TRP A 269 -21.02 18.78 8.44
C TRP A 269 -21.24 17.35 7.93
N SER A 270 -20.88 16.35 8.73
CA SER A 270 -21.13 14.94 8.39
C SER A 270 -22.58 14.51 8.58
N ALA A 271 -23.36 15.22 9.39
CA ALA A 271 -24.77 14.93 9.64
C ALA A 271 -25.73 15.46 8.55
N ARG A 272 -25.24 16.36 7.68
CA ARG A 272 -26.02 16.98 6.59
C ARG A 272 -25.85 16.30 5.23
N ARG A 273 -25.02 15.29 5.13
CA ARG A 273 -24.73 14.53 3.91
C ARG A 273 -24.98 13.04 4.13
#